data_4eb31205975d3151ea27df787e019e92
#
_entry.id   4eb31205975d3151ea27df787e019e92
#
_cell.length_a   1.000
_cell.length_b   1.000
_cell.length_c   1.000
_cell.angle_alpha   90.00
_cell.angle_beta   90.00
_cell.angle_gamma   90.00
#
_symmetry.space_group_name_H-M   'P 1'
#
loop_
_entity.id
_entity.type
_entity.pdbx_description
1 polymer ?
#
loop_
_entity_poly.entity_id
_entity_poly.type
_entity_poly.pdbx_seq_one_letter_code
_entity_poly.pdbx_strand_id
1 'polypeptide(L)'
;ATYPEKLVEPCILAGTSERGNCAECGKPWERIVERDIAYDHVTTQRGKSKDGPYAPQTGDGIGTHDIRHGVYSLRTNKGWQPTCECDADTVPATVLDPFAGSGTTAAVAQRLGRKSIGTDLSEEYLKLASKRLGAISMPMILV
;
A
#
# COMPACT_ATOMS: atom_id res chain seq x y z
N ALA A 1 7.14 -7.53 22.94
CA ALA A 1 7.93 -6.74 21.98
C ALA A 1 6.98 -6.05 21.02
N THR A 2 7.10 -4.76 20.88
CA THR A 2 6.29 -3.98 19.93
C THR A 2 7.03 -3.91 18.60
N TYR A 3 6.33 -4.22 17.52
CA TYR A 3 6.85 -4.02 16.16
C TYR A 3 6.65 -2.57 15.70
N PRO A 4 7.46 -2.07 14.75
CA PRO A 4 7.37 -0.70 14.28
C PRO A 4 6.10 -0.45 13.44
N GLU A 5 5.49 0.73 13.58
CA GLU A 5 4.28 1.12 12.83
C GLU A 5 4.47 1.04 11.31
N LYS A 6 5.68 1.36 10.82
CA LYS A 6 6.05 1.26 9.40
C LYS A 6 5.94 -0.15 8.81
N LEU A 7 5.96 -1.19 9.66
CA LEU A 7 5.73 -2.57 9.22
C LEU A 7 4.25 -2.86 9.01
N VAL A 8 3.40 -2.31 9.88
CA VAL A 8 1.95 -2.55 9.89
C VAL A 8 1.22 -1.78 8.79
N GLU A 9 1.67 -0.56 8.54
CA GLU A 9 1.03 0.34 7.59
C GLU A 9 0.84 -0.28 6.19
N PRO A 10 1.87 -0.83 5.51
CA PRO A 10 1.68 -1.50 4.22
C PRO A 10 0.79 -2.74 4.30
N CYS A 11 0.78 -3.46 5.42
CA CYS A 11 -0.08 -4.63 5.60
C CYS A 11 -1.57 -4.22 5.65
N ILE A 12 -1.90 -3.16 6.38
CA ILE A 12 -3.27 -2.64 6.47
C ILE A 12 -3.71 -2.07 5.12
N LEU A 13 -2.85 -1.30 4.43
CA LEU A 13 -3.16 -0.74 3.11
C LEU A 13 -3.37 -1.83 2.05
N ALA A 14 -2.62 -2.92 2.12
CA ALA A 14 -2.76 -4.05 1.19
C ALA A 14 -4.00 -4.92 1.49
N GLY A 15 -4.34 -5.08 2.77
CA GLY A 15 -5.42 -5.97 3.22
C GLY A 15 -6.80 -5.32 3.35
N THR A 16 -6.91 -3.98 3.21
CA THR A 16 -8.16 -3.26 3.41
C THR A 16 -8.44 -2.25 2.31
N SER A 17 -9.71 -2.14 1.92
CA SER A 17 -10.12 -1.08 0.99
C SER A 17 -9.96 0.31 1.63
N GLU A 18 -9.39 1.23 0.88
CA GLU A 18 -9.29 2.64 1.29
C GLU A 18 -10.66 3.33 1.28
N ARG A 19 -11.52 2.97 0.33
CA ARG A 19 -12.90 3.46 0.24
C ARG A 19 -13.78 2.87 1.34
N GLY A 20 -13.44 1.68 1.84
CA GLY A 20 -14.22 0.95 2.83
C GLY A 20 -14.94 -0.26 2.26
N ASN A 21 -15.90 -0.75 3.00
CA ASN A 21 -16.69 -1.93 2.70
C ASN A 21 -18.17 -1.55 2.56
N CYS A 22 -18.94 -2.36 1.83
CA CYS A 22 -20.39 -2.23 1.78
C CYS A 22 -20.99 -2.37 3.19
N ALA A 23 -21.86 -1.46 3.58
CA ALA A 23 -22.49 -1.46 4.89
C ALA A 23 -23.41 -2.66 5.12
N GLU A 24 -23.97 -3.23 4.07
CA GLU A 24 -24.91 -4.35 4.14
C GLU A 24 -24.22 -5.71 4.13
N CYS A 25 -23.39 -6.00 3.13
CA CYS A 25 -22.79 -7.33 2.95
C CYS A 25 -21.31 -7.41 3.34
N GLY A 26 -20.69 -6.30 3.71
CA GLY A 26 -19.27 -6.24 4.12
C GLY A 26 -18.24 -6.41 3.00
N LYS A 27 -18.64 -6.60 1.74
CA LYS A 27 -17.70 -6.73 0.62
C LYS A 27 -16.91 -5.42 0.43
N PRO A 28 -15.59 -5.51 0.14
CA PRO A 28 -14.76 -4.32 -0.05
C PRO A 28 -15.12 -3.59 -1.34
N TRP A 29 -14.91 -2.29 -1.36
CA TRP A 29 -14.86 -1.52 -2.60
C TRP A 29 -13.49 -1.67 -3.24
N GLU A 30 -13.46 -1.82 -4.55
CA GLU A 30 -12.24 -1.97 -5.33
C GLU A 30 -11.88 -0.71 -6.10
N ARG A 31 -10.59 -0.50 -6.27
CA ARG A 31 -10.05 0.60 -7.05
C ARG A 31 -10.08 0.26 -8.53
N ILE A 32 -10.68 1.13 -9.34
CA ILE A 32 -10.63 1.03 -10.79
C ILE A 32 -9.28 1.56 -11.27
N VAL A 33 -8.43 0.66 -11.73
CA VAL A 33 -7.08 1.00 -12.20
C VAL A 33 -6.99 0.76 -13.69
N GLU A 34 -6.81 1.83 -14.44
CA GLU A 34 -6.43 1.77 -15.85
C GLU A 34 -4.93 1.60 -15.97
N ARG A 35 -4.51 0.69 -16.83
CA ARG A 35 -3.10 0.42 -17.10
C ARG A 35 -2.78 0.85 -18.52
N ASP A 36 -2.02 1.92 -18.64
CA ASP A 36 -1.46 2.36 -19.91
C ASP A 36 -0.02 1.89 -20.03
N ILE A 37 0.33 1.35 -21.19
CA ILE A 37 1.70 0.97 -21.51
C ILE A 37 2.32 2.14 -22.26
N ALA A 38 3.20 2.87 -21.58
CA ALA A 38 4.00 3.90 -22.23
C ALA A 38 5.37 3.33 -22.63
N TYR A 39 5.75 3.58 -23.86
CA TYR A 39 7.09 3.27 -24.37
C TYR A 39 7.91 4.56 -24.33
N ASP A 40 8.96 4.58 -23.53
CA ASP A 40 9.90 5.70 -23.54
C ASP A 40 11.11 5.32 -24.43
N HIS A 41 11.33 6.10 -25.48
CA HIS A 41 12.51 6.01 -26.31
C HIS A 41 13.63 6.83 -25.69
N VAL A 42 14.23 6.35 -24.62
CA VAL A 42 15.43 6.99 -24.09
C VAL A 42 16.61 6.65 -25.02
N THR A 43 16.89 7.53 -25.95
CA THR A 43 18.18 7.55 -26.65
C THR A 43 19.26 7.98 -25.66
N THR A 44 19.82 7.04 -24.94
CA THR A 44 21.05 7.29 -24.19
C THR A 44 22.17 7.48 -25.21
N GLN A 45 22.50 8.74 -25.50
CA GLN A 45 23.79 9.05 -26.12
C GLN A 45 24.86 8.65 -25.11
N ARG A 46 25.40 7.47 -25.30
CA ARG A 46 26.56 6.98 -24.56
C ARG A 46 27.71 7.89 -24.94
N GLY A 47 28.06 8.83 -24.05
CA GLY A 47 29.26 9.65 -24.21
C GLY A 47 30.43 8.73 -24.47
N LYS A 48 31.20 9.02 -25.53
CA LYS A 48 32.44 8.34 -25.85
C LYS A 48 33.42 8.55 -24.68
N SER A 49 33.44 7.63 -23.71
CA SER A 49 34.57 7.56 -22.80
C SER A 49 35.73 6.94 -23.59
N LYS A 50 36.68 7.78 -23.95
CA LYS A 50 37.88 7.38 -24.71
C LYS A 50 38.87 6.52 -23.94
N ASP A 51 38.66 6.31 -22.64
CA ASP A 51 39.68 5.81 -21.73
C ASP A 51 39.20 4.67 -20.80
N GLY A 52 38.35 3.76 -21.30
CA GLY A 52 37.93 2.59 -20.53
C GLY A 52 38.64 1.31 -21.02
N PRO A 53 39.07 0.37 -20.14
CA PRO A 53 39.79 -0.85 -20.52
C PRO A 53 38.96 -1.88 -21.31
N TYR A 54 37.75 -1.52 -21.73
CA TYR A 54 36.85 -2.34 -22.55
C TYR A 54 36.38 -1.56 -23.79
N ALA A 55 37.30 -1.01 -24.56
CA ALA A 55 36.99 -0.53 -25.90
C ALA A 55 36.98 -1.74 -26.89
N PRO A 56 35.85 -2.07 -27.55
CA PRO A 56 35.85 -3.08 -28.58
C PRO A 56 36.69 -2.61 -29.74
N GLN A 57 37.78 -3.34 -30.05
CA GLN A 57 38.66 -3.10 -31.17
C GLN A 57 38.04 -3.73 -32.44
N THR A 58 36.91 -3.24 -32.90
CA THR A 58 36.38 -3.58 -34.23
C THR A 58 36.08 -2.29 -34.99
N GLY A 59 36.91 -2.04 -35.95
CA GLY A 59 36.98 -0.82 -36.74
C GLY A 59 35.97 -0.69 -37.85
N ASP A 60 34.71 -1.00 -37.64
CA ASP A 60 33.65 -0.77 -38.62
C ASP A 60 32.54 0.00 -37.95
N GLY A 61 32.50 1.30 -38.21
CA GLY A 61 31.68 2.31 -37.62
C GLY A 61 30.15 2.17 -37.77
N ILE A 62 29.61 1.00 -37.43
CA ILE A 62 28.18 0.82 -37.25
C ILE A 62 27.93 0.96 -35.74
N GLY A 63 27.66 2.19 -35.32
CA GLY A 63 27.15 2.47 -33.97
C GLY A 63 25.85 1.71 -33.76
N THR A 64 25.93 0.57 -33.09
CA THR A 64 24.74 -0.08 -32.55
C THR A 64 24.15 0.85 -31.48
N HIS A 65 23.13 1.60 -31.86
CA HIS A 65 22.29 2.31 -30.93
C HIS A 65 21.59 1.25 -30.05
N ASP A 66 22.10 1.06 -28.86
CA ASP A 66 21.43 0.25 -27.83
C ASP A 66 20.16 1.02 -27.42
N ILE A 67 19.09 0.84 -28.17
CA ILE A 67 17.77 1.39 -27.86
C ILE A 67 17.23 0.51 -26.74
N ARG A 68 17.46 0.91 -25.50
CA ARG A 68 16.78 0.31 -24.37
C ARG A 68 15.34 0.81 -24.35
N HIS A 69 14.44 -0.02 -24.85
CA HIS A 69 13.01 0.23 -24.72
C HIS A 69 12.62 0.03 -23.27
N GLY A 70 12.48 1.13 -22.53
CA GLY A 70 11.86 1.13 -21.21
C GLY A 70 10.35 0.98 -21.39
N VAL A 71 9.79 -0.16 -21.00
CA VAL A 71 8.34 -0.34 -20.91
C VAL A 71 7.91 0.11 -19.52
N TYR A 72 7.20 1.22 -19.43
CA TYR A 72 6.63 1.71 -18.17
C TYR A 72 5.13 1.45 -18.16
N SER A 73 4.66 0.81 -17.11
CA SER A 73 3.24 0.64 -16.86
C SER A 73 2.76 1.82 -16.02
N LEU A 74 2.06 2.73 -16.63
CA LEU A 74 1.35 3.81 -15.92
C LEU A 74 0.05 3.24 -15.36
N ARG A 75 -0.17 3.45 -14.07
CA ARG A 75 -1.42 3.06 -13.40
C ARG A 75 -2.17 4.33 -12.99
N THR A 76 -3.28 4.58 -13.64
CA THR A 76 -4.14 5.72 -13.33
C THR A 76 -5.36 5.23 -12.55
N ASN A 77 -5.58 5.82 -11.37
CA ASN A 77 -6.79 5.56 -10.59
C ASN A 77 -7.97 6.33 -11.19
N LYS A 78 -9.00 5.62 -11.66
CA LYS A 78 -10.22 6.20 -12.25
C LYS A 78 -11.37 6.29 -11.25
N GLY A 79 -11.18 5.82 -10.03
CA GLY A 79 -12.21 5.85 -9.00
C GLY A 79 -12.36 4.52 -8.28
N TRP A 80 -13.54 4.32 -7.71
CA TRP A 80 -13.88 3.16 -6.91
C TRP A 80 -15.19 2.56 -7.38
N GLN A 81 -15.31 1.24 -7.29
CA GLN A 81 -16.53 0.51 -7.60
C GLN A 81 -16.89 -0.47 -6.49
N PRO A 82 -18.16 -0.71 -6.22
CA PRO A 82 -18.58 -1.78 -5.32
C PRO A 82 -18.28 -3.14 -5.96
N THR A 83 -18.00 -4.13 -5.12
CA THR A 83 -17.87 -5.54 -5.54
C THR A 83 -19.16 -6.35 -5.29
N CYS A 84 -20.24 -5.67 -4.98
CA CYS A 84 -21.55 -6.23 -4.69
C CYS A 84 -22.65 -5.41 -5.37
N GLU A 85 -23.88 -5.94 -5.37
CA GLU A 85 -25.07 -5.34 -5.95
C GLU A 85 -26.01 -4.72 -4.91
N CYS A 86 -25.54 -4.51 -3.66
CA CYS A 86 -26.38 -4.10 -2.54
C CYS A 86 -26.84 -2.63 -2.60
N ASP A 87 -26.24 -1.78 -3.42
CA ASP A 87 -26.51 -0.34 -3.52
C ASP A 87 -26.54 0.39 -2.14
N ALA A 88 -25.70 -0.08 -1.21
CA ALA A 88 -25.61 0.44 0.15
C ALA A 88 -24.39 1.35 0.32
N ASP A 89 -24.45 2.21 1.33
CA ASP A 89 -23.35 3.09 1.73
C ASP A 89 -22.07 2.32 2.07
N THR A 90 -20.96 3.04 2.13
CA THR A 90 -19.67 2.50 2.58
C THR A 90 -19.44 2.72 4.06
N VAL A 91 -18.88 1.74 4.72
CA VAL A 91 -18.36 1.83 6.09
C VAL A 91 -16.85 1.59 6.10
N PRO A 92 -16.10 2.18 7.05
CA PRO A 92 -14.68 1.92 7.18
C PRO A 92 -14.39 0.43 7.34
N ALA A 93 -13.36 -0.07 6.65
CA ALA A 93 -12.88 -1.44 6.82
C ALA A 93 -12.44 -1.69 8.28
N THR A 94 -12.59 -2.92 8.75
CA THR A 94 -12.20 -3.31 10.11
C THR A 94 -10.96 -4.18 10.09
N VAL A 95 -9.96 -3.82 10.90
CA VAL A 95 -8.73 -4.57 11.11
C VAL A 95 -8.85 -5.35 12.42
N LEU A 96 -8.64 -6.66 12.37
CA LEU A 96 -8.59 -7.53 13.54
C LEU A 96 -7.14 -7.85 13.90
N ASP A 97 -6.77 -7.62 15.16
CA ASP A 97 -5.49 -8.03 15.74
C ASP A 97 -5.75 -8.92 16.97
N PRO A 98 -5.57 -10.25 16.85
CA PRO A 98 -5.81 -11.17 17.96
C PRO A 98 -4.74 -11.12 19.06
N PHE A 99 -3.64 -10.39 18.85
CA PHE A 99 -2.52 -10.21 19.78
C PHE A 99 -2.14 -8.74 19.90
N ALA A 100 -3.11 -7.93 20.28
CA ALA A 100 -3.04 -6.47 20.19
C ALA A 100 -1.88 -5.82 20.97
N GLY A 101 -1.42 -6.44 22.05
CA GLY A 101 -0.35 -5.91 22.89
C GLY A 101 -0.62 -4.45 23.30
N SER A 102 0.32 -3.57 23.01
CA SER A 102 0.19 -2.13 23.27
C SER A 102 -0.61 -1.36 22.23
N GLY A 103 -1.33 -2.04 21.32
CA GLY A 103 -2.25 -1.44 20.35
C GLY A 103 -1.59 -0.79 19.13
N THR A 104 -0.42 -1.25 18.69
CA THR A 104 0.26 -0.67 17.53
C THR A 104 -0.55 -0.80 16.26
N THR A 105 -1.11 -1.99 15.97
CA THR A 105 -1.99 -2.20 14.81
C THR A 105 -3.20 -1.30 14.85
N ALA A 106 -3.85 -1.20 16.01
CA ALA A 106 -5.04 -0.39 16.19
C ALA A 106 -4.76 1.11 15.97
N ALA A 107 -3.63 1.62 16.48
CA ALA A 107 -3.22 3.00 16.27
C ALA A 107 -2.97 3.31 14.79
N VAL A 108 -2.32 2.41 14.04
CA VAL A 108 -2.10 2.57 12.60
C VAL A 108 -3.42 2.47 11.83
N ALA A 109 -4.28 1.51 12.16
CA ALA A 109 -5.59 1.36 11.53
C ALA A 109 -6.45 2.63 11.68
N GLN A 110 -6.52 3.20 12.89
CA GLN A 110 -7.25 4.45 13.14
C GLN A 110 -6.67 5.63 12.35
N ARG A 111 -5.35 5.79 12.33
CA ARG A 111 -4.68 6.84 11.55
C ARG A 111 -5.00 6.74 10.06
N LEU A 112 -5.15 5.52 9.55
CA LEU A 112 -5.53 5.25 8.17
C LEU A 112 -7.05 5.29 7.94
N GLY A 113 -7.87 5.67 8.93
CA GLY A 113 -9.33 5.75 8.80
C GLY A 113 -10.05 4.39 8.81
N ARG A 114 -9.40 3.34 9.33
CA ARG A 114 -9.99 2.00 9.50
C ARG A 114 -10.48 1.84 10.94
N LYS A 115 -11.50 0.99 11.13
CA LYS A 115 -11.88 0.50 12.47
C LYS A 115 -10.88 -0.56 12.91
N SER A 116 -10.74 -0.77 14.21
CA SER A 116 -9.89 -1.85 14.74
C SER A 116 -10.60 -2.61 15.85
N ILE A 117 -10.35 -3.91 15.90
CA ILE A 117 -10.72 -4.81 17.00
C ILE A 117 -9.42 -5.47 17.43
N GLY A 118 -9.08 -5.33 18.72
CA GLY A 118 -7.91 -5.94 19.30
C GLY A 118 -8.27 -6.80 20.48
N THR A 119 -7.65 -7.98 20.58
CA THR A 119 -7.75 -8.88 21.73
C THR A 119 -6.36 -9.16 22.28
N ASP A 120 -6.24 -9.31 23.59
CA ASP A 120 -5.00 -9.71 24.27
C ASP A 120 -5.32 -10.46 25.56
N LEU A 121 -4.45 -11.39 25.95
CA LEU A 121 -4.59 -12.13 27.19
C LEU A 121 -4.21 -11.29 28.43
N SER A 122 -3.42 -10.22 28.24
CA SER A 122 -2.96 -9.35 29.30
C SER A 122 -3.86 -8.11 29.41
N GLU A 123 -4.60 -8.02 30.50
CA GLU A 123 -5.41 -6.85 30.82
C GLU A 123 -4.56 -5.56 30.92
N GLU A 124 -3.31 -5.66 31.37
CA GLU A 124 -2.40 -4.53 31.44
C GLU A 124 -2.07 -3.97 30.07
N TYR A 125 -1.86 -4.83 29.08
CA TYR A 125 -1.64 -4.40 27.70
C TYR A 125 -2.90 -3.78 27.10
N LEU A 126 -4.07 -4.32 27.37
CA LEU A 126 -5.34 -3.73 26.92
C LEU A 126 -5.55 -2.32 27.53
N LYS A 127 -5.21 -2.11 28.79
CA LYS A 127 -5.23 -0.78 29.42
C LYS A 127 -4.25 0.19 28.76
N LEU A 128 -3.04 -0.27 28.43
CA LEU A 128 -2.04 0.53 27.72
C LEU A 128 -2.51 0.88 26.30
N ALA A 129 -3.07 -0.09 25.56
CA ALA A 129 -3.63 0.11 24.24
C ALA A 129 -4.78 1.12 24.28
N SER A 130 -5.73 0.96 25.23
CA SER A 130 -6.85 1.87 25.42
C SER A 130 -6.40 3.31 25.70
N LYS A 131 -5.41 3.49 26.58
CA LYS A 131 -4.84 4.81 26.89
C LYS A 131 -4.18 5.44 25.65
N ARG A 132 -3.44 4.66 24.89
CA ARG A 132 -2.78 5.11 23.65
C ARG A 132 -3.81 5.53 22.59
N LEU A 133 -4.89 4.77 22.46
CA LEU A 133 -5.92 4.98 21.43
C LEU A 133 -6.95 6.03 21.85
N GLY A 134 -7.20 6.21 23.14
CA GLY A 134 -8.05 7.29 23.67
C GLY A 134 -7.52 8.69 23.39
N ALA A 135 -6.24 8.84 23.08
CA ALA A 135 -5.65 10.07 22.58
C ALA A 135 -5.94 10.31 21.08
N ILE A 136 -6.47 9.31 20.37
CA ILE A 136 -6.81 9.36 18.94
C ILE A 136 -8.34 9.26 18.87
N SER A 137 -9.01 10.30 18.42
CA SER A 137 -10.47 10.49 18.47
C SER A 137 -11.28 9.55 17.57
N MET A 138 -11.33 8.23 17.85
CA MET A 138 -12.27 7.29 17.20
C MET A 138 -12.69 6.15 18.14
N PRO A 139 -13.94 5.66 18.07
CA PRO A 139 -14.42 4.60 18.95
C PRO A 139 -13.74 3.26 18.64
N MET A 140 -13.16 2.66 19.66
CA MET A 140 -12.60 1.30 19.63
C MET A 140 -13.54 0.38 20.42
N ILE A 141 -13.80 -0.81 19.91
CA ILE A 141 -14.46 -1.89 20.64
C ILE A 141 -13.35 -2.80 21.18
N LEU A 142 -13.18 -2.80 22.50
CA LEU A 142 -12.38 -3.79 23.23
C LEU A 142 -13.32 -4.92 23.66
N VAL A 143 -12.97 -6.13 23.35
CA VAL A 143 -13.66 -7.34 23.81
C VAL A 143 -12.67 -8.17 24.60
#